data_486ca487f19dbbf7c82c05340abbf845
#
_entry.id   486ca487f19dbbf7c82c05340abbf845
#
_cell.length_a   1.000
_cell.length_b   1.000
_cell.length_c   1.000
_cell.angle_alpha   90.00
_cell.angle_beta   90.00
_cell.angle_gamma   90.00
#
_symmetry.space_group_name_H-M   'P 1'
#
loop_
_entity.id
_entity.type
_entity.pdbx_description
1 polymer ?
#
loop_
_entity_poly.entity_id
_entity_poly.type
_entity_poly.pdbx_seq_one_letter_code
_entity_poly.pdbx_strand_id
1 'polypeptide(L)'
;MIELGSTGLRVTPLCVGTSPLASMPGLYGYEVSERRAVETVDAVLAGDAINFIDTSNGYGADGSAERRIGLALRGRGGLPPGVVLATKVDPDPHSGDFSGKRVRRSLEESLERLGLDRVQLLHLHDPERISFAEGTAPGGPVETLAELKREGLAEHLGVAGGPVELMRQYLDIGVFEVVLTHNRYTLLDRSAEKLFRDAYARGIGVLNAAPYGGGMLAKGPEKQQKYAYGRRDDTIAAAAVAMRDAATRAGVPLAAAALQFSLRAPFVHSTVVGVSSPERVADTVALAGTAIPDALWAELDSLAPGPRLWLDPPD
;
A
#
# COMPACT_ATOMS: atom_id res chain seq x y z
N MET A 1 -5.71 17.54 0.49
CA MET A 1 -6.14 16.49 -0.49
C MET A 1 -5.64 16.87 -1.87
N ILE A 2 -5.13 15.90 -2.61
CA ILE A 2 -4.67 16.02 -4.00
C ILE A 2 -5.49 15.08 -4.88
N GLU A 3 -5.53 15.33 -6.17
CA GLU A 3 -6.16 14.43 -7.13
C GLU A 3 -5.24 13.24 -7.41
N LEU A 4 -5.78 12.01 -7.39
CA LEU A 4 -5.02 10.78 -7.61
C LEU A 4 -4.82 10.55 -9.13
N GLY A 5 -3.72 11.06 -9.67
CA GLY A 5 -3.52 11.07 -11.12
C GLY A 5 -4.65 11.83 -11.83
N SER A 6 -5.17 11.25 -12.90
CA SER A 6 -6.29 11.79 -13.69
C SER A 6 -7.64 11.13 -13.35
N THR A 7 -7.76 10.43 -12.19
CA THR A 7 -8.98 9.72 -11.80
C THR A 7 -10.11 10.65 -11.31
N GLY A 8 -9.81 11.88 -10.92
CA GLY A 8 -10.77 12.76 -10.21
C GLY A 8 -10.96 12.41 -8.72
N LEU A 9 -10.44 11.29 -8.25
CA LEU A 9 -10.48 10.94 -6.82
C LEU A 9 -9.57 11.88 -6.02
N ARG A 10 -10.10 12.51 -4.99
CA ARG A 10 -9.33 13.40 -4.11
C ARG A 10 -8.93 12.66 -2.85
N VAL A 11 -7.63 12.45 -2.68
CA VAL A 11 -7.05 11.67 -1.58
C VAL A 11 -6.12 12.50 -0.69
N THR A 12 -5.98 12.09 0.56
CA THR A 12 -4.95 12.60 1.47
C THR A 12 -3.59 12.00 1.13
N PRO A 13 -2.46 12.69 1.42
CA PRO A 13 -1.12 12.14 1.24
C PRO A 13 -0.85 10.87 2.06
N LEU A 14 -1.63 10.66 3.13
CA LEU A 14 -1.65 9.42 3.91
C LEU A 14 -2.84 8.57 3.50
N CYS A 15 -2.59 7.27 3.32
CA CYS A 15 -3.58 6.22 3.14
C CYS A 15 -3.40 5.17 4.24
N VAL A 16 -4.49 4.70 4.82
CA VAL A 16 -4.46 3.59 5.79
C VAL A 16 -4.48 2.26 5.07
N GLY A 17 -3.40 1.48 5.22
CA GLY A 17 -3.32 0.09 4.80
C GLY A 17 -3.87 -0.83 5.89
N THR A 18 -4.81 -1.67 5.54
CA THR A 18 -5.58 -2.50 6.49
C THR A 18 -5.09 -3.93 6.62
N SER A 19 -4.04 -4.32 5.91
CA SER A 19 -3.46 -5.67 6.02
C SER A 19 -3.16 -6.08 7.48
N PRO A 20 -2.60 -5.20 8.38
CA PRO A 20 -2.44 -5.57 9.79
C PRO A 20 -3.75 -5.81 10.54
N LEU A 21 -4.85 -5.17 10.12
CA LEU A 21 -6.17 -5.36 10.72
C LEU A 21 -6.75 -6.75 10.44
N ALA A 22 -6.20 -7.48 9.49
CA ALA A 22 -6.59 -8.86 9.19
C ALA A 22 -6.19 -9.87 10.27
N SER A 23 -5.31 -9.49 11.22
CA SER A 23 -4.74 -10.40 12.22
C SER A 23 -4.00 -11.59 11.60
N MET A 24 -2.86 -11.29 10.99
CA MET A 24 -1.96 -12.29 10.41
C MET A 24 -0.68 -12.41 11.25
N PRO A 25 -0.72 -13.13 12.40
CA PRO A 25 0.41 -13.17 13.34
C PRO A 25 1.67 -13.78 12.74
N GLY A 26 1.54 -14.70 11.79
CA GLY A 26 2.68 -15.27 11.06
C GLY A 26 3.47 -14.22 10.25
N LEU A 27 2.80 -13.16 9.80
CA LEU A 27 3.41 -12.07 9.02
C LEU A 27 3.89 -10.91 9.92
N TYR A 28 3.06 -10.51 10.88
CA TYR A 28 3.30 -9.29 11.67
C TYR A 28 3.86 -9.55 13.06
N GLY A 29 3.78 -10.81 13.57
CA GLY A 29 4.24 -11.17 14.91
C GLY A 29 3.29 -10.74 16.04
N TYR A 30 2.06 -10.33 15.71
CA TYR A 30 1.02 -9.95 16.68
C TYR A 30 -0.38 -10.21 16.12
N GLU A 31 -1.36 -10.29 17.02
CA GLU A 31 -2.77 -10.40 16.70
C GLU A 31 -3.51 -9.06 16.86
N VAL A 32 -4.57 -8.88 16.09
CA VAL A 32 -5.50 -7.77 16.20
C VAL A 32 -6.92 -8.33 16.35
N SER A 33 -7.57 -8.08 17.48
CA SER A 33 -8.94 -8.50 17.67
C SER A 33 -9.90 -7.78 16.73
N GLU A 34 -11.06 -8.38 16.43
CA GLU A 34 -12.08 -7.76 15.59
C GLU A 34 -12.50 -6.39 16.13
N ARG A 35 -12.80 -6.33 17.45
CA ARG A 35 -13.14 -5.07 18.12
C ARG A 35 -12.07 -4.00 17.89
N ARG A 36 -10.78 -4.35 18.06
CA ARG A 36 -9.67 -3.42 17.89
C ARG A 36 -9.55 -2.93 16.45
N ALA A 37 -9.78 -3.81 15.48
CA ALA A 37 -9.76 -3.48 14.07
C ALA A 37 -10.92 -2.52 13.70
N VAL A 38 -12.12 -2.78 14.18
CA VAL A 38 -13.29 -1.90 13.99
C VAL A 38 -13.03 -0.52 14.60
N GLU A 39 -12.56 -0.46 15.87
CA GLU A 39 -12.18 0.80 16.54
C GLU A 39 -11.11 1.57 15.73
N THR A 40 -10.19 0.86 15.06
CA THR A 40 -9.16 1.50 14.21
C THR A 40 -9.76 2.13 12.96
N VAL A 41 -10.65 1.41 12.27
CA VAL A 41 -11.36 1.95 11.10
C VAL A 41 -12.23 3.14 11.52
N ASP A 42 -12.92 3.03 12.66
CA ASP A 42 -13.72 4.13 13.21
C ASP A 42 -12.89 5.38 13.51
N ALA A 43 -11.68 5.21 14.04
CA ALA A 43 -10.77 6.32 14.29
C ALA A 43 -10.32 7.02 12.99
N VAL A 44 -10.10 6.25 11.91
CA VAL A 44 -9.82 6.82 10.58
C VAL A 44 -11.01 7.62 10.06
N LEU A 45 -12.22 7.02 10.09
CA LEU A 45 -13.45 7.61 9.55
C LEU A 45 -13.98 8.79 10.38
N ALA A 46 -13.56 8.94 11.64
CA ALA A 46 -13.92 10.04 12.51
C ALA A 46 -12.97 11.24 12.40
N GLY A 47 -11.78 11.04 11.83
CA GLY A 47 -10.75 12.08 11.70
C GLY A 47 -10.76 12.74 10.32
N ASP A 48 -10.19 13.96 10.25
CA ASP A 48 -10.09 14.72 8.99
C ASP A 48 -8.72 14.55 8.31
N ALA A 49 -7.78 13.87 8.95
CA ALA A 49 -6.40 13.77 8.49
C ALA A 49 -6.20 12.75 7.36
N ILE A 50 -7.05 11.72 7.30
CA ILE A 50 -6.94 10.60 6.34
C ILE A 50 -8.33 10.28 5.80
N ASN A 51 -8.49 10.39 4.49
CA ASN A 51 -9.72 10.02 3.80
C ASN A 51 -9.56 8.81 2.89
N PHE A 52 -8.40 8.14 2.90
CA PHE A 52 -8.11 7.05 1.99
C PHE A 52 -7.80 5.77 2.75
N ILE A 53 -8.51 4.68 2.41
CA ILE A 53 -8.37 3.36 3.00
C ILE A 53 -8.04 2.37 1.88
N ASP A 54 -6.98 1.58 2.07
CA ASP A 54 -6.56 0.49 1.20
C ASP A 54 -6.74 -0.86 1.89
N THR A 55 -7.45 -1.76 1.25
CA THR A 55 -7.68 -3.14 1.70
C THR A 55 -7.44 -4.14 0.58
N SER A 56 -7.77 -5.42 0.78
CA SER A 56 -7.72 -6.47 -0.23
C SER A 56 -8.61 -7.64 0.14
N ASN A 57 -9.16 -8.33 -0.87
CA ASN A 57 -9.89 -9.59 -0.71
C ASN A 57 -9.06 -10.65 0.04
N GLY A 58 -7.76 -10.74 -0.26
CA GLY A 58 -6.82 -11.71 0.31
C GLY A 58 -6.25 -11.34 1.68
N TYR A 59 -6.63 -10.21 2.30
CA TYR A 59 -6.08 -9.85 3.61
C TYR A 59 -6.74 -10.63 4.74
N GLY A 60 -6.03 -11.68 5.18
CA GLY A 60 -6.38 -12.57 6.27
C GLY A 60 -7.36 -13.68 5.89
N ALA A 61 -7.62 -14.59 6.84
CA ALA A 61 -8.54 -15.68 6.63
C ALA A 61 -9.93 -15.15 6.28
N ASP A 62 -10.50 -15.69 5.20
CA ASP A 62 -11.83 -15.36 4.68
C ASP A 62 -12.07 -13.85 4.53
N GLY A 63 -11.04 -13.08 4.13
CA GLY A 63 -11.13 -11.64 3.95
C GLY A 63 -11.43 -10.88 5.23
N SER A 64 -10.80 -11.28 6.33
CA SER A 64 -11.09 -10.71 7.67
C SER A 64 -10.89 -9.21 7.74
N ALA A 65 -9.95 -8.60 6.97
CA ALA A 65 -9.79 -7.16 6.92
C ALA A 65 -11.04 -6.47 6.36
N GLU A 66 -11.56 -6.94 5.21
CA GLU A 66 -12.77 -6.38 4.59
C GLU A 66 -14.01 -6.57 5.46
N ARG A 67 -14.18 -7.73 6.10
CA ARG A 67 -15.29 -7.93 7.05
C ARG A 67 -15.28 -6.92 8.19
N ARG A 68 -14.10 -6.64 8.76
CA ARG A 68 -13.92 -5.70 9.87
C ARG A 68 -14.17 -4.25 9.43
N ILE A 69 -13.75 -3.89 8.22
CA ILE A 69 -14.11 -2.61 7.61
C ILE A 69 -15.64 -2.53 7.41
N GLY A 70 -16.25 -3.56 6.83
CA GLY A 70 -17.69 -3.61 6.62
C GLY A 70 -18.50 -3.51 7.93
N LEU A 71 -18.00 -4.04 9.05
CA LEU A 71 -18.61 -3.84 10.38
C LEU A 71 -18.60 -2.36 10.79
N ALA A 72 -17.47 -1.67 10.64
CA ALA A 72 -17.36 -0.24 10.93
C ALA A 72 -18.27 0.59 10.00
N LEU A 73 -18.29 0.29 8.70
CA LEU A 73 -19.15 1.00 7.73
C LEU A 73 -20.63 0.82 8.05
N ARG A 74 -21.08 -0.40 8.36
CA ARG A 74 -22.48 -0.65 8.75
C ARG A 74 -22.88 0.13 10.00
N GLY A 75 -21.99 0.24 10.99
CA GLY A 75 -22.21 1.06 12.19
C GLY A 75 -22.42 2.55 11.90
N ARG A 76 -22.01 3.03 10.72
CA ARG A 76 -22.09 4.42 10.28
C ARG A 76 -23.12 4.66 9.18
N GLY A 77 -23.83 3.63 8.74
CA GLY A 77 -24.81 3.73 7.66
C GLY A 77 -24.19 3.73 6.25
N GLY A 78 -22.95 3.25 6.10
CA GLY A 78 -22.22 3.11 4.83
C GLY A 78 -20.87 3.84 4.81
N LEU A 79 -20.28 3.94 3.63
CA LEU A 79 -19.02 4.67 3.41
C LEU A 79 -19.31 6.20 3.44
N PRO A 80 -18.67 6.96 4.34
CA PRO A 80 -18.92 8.40 4.44
C PRO A 80 -18.54 9.14 3.16
N PRO A 81 -19.29 10.21 2.79
CA PRO A 81 -18.93 11.06 1.65
C PRO A 81 -17.51 11.61 1.75
N GLY A 82 -16.78 11.58 0.65
CA GLY A 82 -15.40 12.07 0.57
C GLY A 82 -14.34 11.08 1.05
N VAL A 83 -14.72 9.92 1.61
CA VAL A 83 -13.80 8.82 1.89
C VAL A 83 -13.61 7.98 0.63
N VAL A 84 -12.36 7.70 0.29
CA VAL A 84 -11.99 6.81 -0.81
C VAL A 84 -11.61 5.45 -0.23
N LEU A 85 -12.22 4.39 -0.78
CA LEU A 85 -11.88 3.01 -0.42
C LEU A 85 -11.39 2.27 -1.66
N ALA A 86 -10.18 1.73 -1.55
CA ALA A 86 -9.60 0.83 -2.54
C ALA A 86 -9.60 -0.60 -2.01
N THR A 87 -9.96 -1.56 -2.86
CA THR A 87 -9.71 -2.97 -2.60
C THR A 87 -9.00 -3.62 -3.78
N LYS A 88 -8.69 -4.91 -3.67
CA LYS A 88 -7.91 -5.63 -4.67
C LYS A 88 -8.53 -7.00 -4.93
N VAL A 89 -8.49 -7.45 -6.17
CA VAL A 89 -8.85 -8.83 -6.51
C VAL A 89 -7.66 -9.74 -6.27
N ASP A 90 -7.91 -10.88 -5.67
CA ASP A 90 -6.91 -11.87 -5.27
C ASP A 90 -7.19 -13.24 -5.89
N PRO A 91 -6.14 -14.05 -6.11
CA PRO A 91 -6.32 -15.45 -6.49
C PRO A 91 -7.06 -16.22 -5.39
N ASP A 92 -7.59 -17.36 -5.77
CA ASP A 92 -8.13 -18.29 -4.78
C ASP A 92 -7.02 -18.79 -3.85
N PRO A 93 -7.18 -18.68 -2.51
CA PRO A 93 -6.12 -18.99 -1.58
C PRO A 93 -5.76 -20.48 -1.49
N HIS A 94 -6.61 -21.37 -2.00
CA HIS A 94 -6.41 -22.81 -1.94
C HIS A 94 -5.88 -23.39 -3.25
N SER A 95 -6.46 -22.97 -4.38
CA SER A 95 -6.09 -23.49 -5.71
C SER A 95 -5.04 -22.62 -6.42
N GLY A 96 -4.88 -21.36 -6.03
CA GLY A 96 -4.06 -20.39 -6.76
C GLY A 96 -4.73 -19.89 -8.04
N ASP A 97 -6.00 -20.28 -8.33
CA ASP A 97 -6.73 -19.80 -9.51
C ASP A 97 -6.82 -18.27 -9.50
N PHE A 98 -6.36 -17.65 -10.59
CA PHE A 98 -6.45 -16.20 -10.82
C PHE A 98 -7.06 -15.92 -12.20
N SER A 99 -7.94 -16.81 -12.67
CA SER A 99 -8.71 -16.63 -13.90
C SER A 99 -9.65 -15.42 -13.82
N GLY A 100 -10.16 -14.95 -14.95
CA GLY A 100 -11.18 -13.89 -14.99
C GLY A 100 -12.42 -14.24 -14.15
N LYS A 101 -12.83 -15.50 -14.13
CA LYS A 101 -13.92 -15.97 -13.26
C LYS A 101 -13.59 -15.74 -11.77
N ARG A 102 -12.36 -16.04 -11.36
CA ARG A 102 -11.91 -15.80 -9.97
C ARG A 102 -11.83 -14.30 -9.66
N VAL A 103 -11.36 -13.48 -10.60
CA VAL A 103 -11.32 -12.00 -10.46
C VAL A 103 -12.72 -11.45 -10.17
N ARG A 104 -13.73 -11.87 -10.95
CA ARG A 104 -15.14 -11.47 -10.71
C ARG A 104 -15.62 -11.93 -9.34
N ARG A 105 -15.39 -13.20 -9.01
CA ARG A 105 -15.78 -13.75 -7.71
C ARG A 105 -15.10 -13.02 -6.55
N SER A 106 -13.82 -12.66 -6.69
CA SER A 106 -13.07 -11.90 -5.69
C SER A 106 -13.71 -10.54 -5.40
N LEU A 107 -14.14 -9.80 -6.44
CA LEU A 107 -14.85 -8.53 -6.22
C LEU A 107 -16.23 -8.75 -5.58
N GLU A 108 -17.00 -9.73 -6.00
CA GLU A 108 -18.31 -10.05 -5.40
C GLU A 108 -18.17 -10.32 -3.90
N GLU A 109 -17.18 -11.12 -3.49
CA GLU A 109 -16.87 -11.40 -2.09
C GLU A 109 -16.49 -10.12 -1.33
N SER A 110 -15.68 -9.24 -1.96
CA SER A 110 -15.28 -7.97 -1.37
C SER A 110 -16.47 -7.04 -1.16
N LEU A 111 -17.35 -6.89 -2.14
CA LEU A 111 -18.55 -6.05 -2.04
C LEU A 111 -19.48 -6.54 -0.92
N GLU A 112 -19.72 -7.87 -0.83
CA GLU A 112 -20.51 -8.48 0.23
C GLU A 112 -19.91 -8.18 1.63
N ARG A 113 -18.60 -8.42 1.82
CA ARG A 113 -17.92 -8.20 3.10
C ARG A 113 -17.93 -6.74 3.53
N LEU A 114 -17.67 -5.82 2.59
CA LEU A 114 -17.66 -4.37 2.82
C LEU A 114 -19.06 -3.80 2.99
N GLY A 115 -20.10 -4.45 2.45
CA GLY A 115 -21.47 -3.92 2.41
C GLY A 115 -21.60 -2.75 1.44
N LEU A 116 -20.96 -2.84 0.28
CA LEU A 116 -20.96 -1.81 -0.76
C LEU A 116 -21.47 -2.38 -2.09
N ASP A 117 -22.11 -1.54 -2.90
CA ASP A 117 -22.59 -1.92 -4.24
C ASP A 117 -21.48 -1.79 -5.30
N ARG A 118 -20.47 -0.96 -5.04
CA ARG A 118 -19.32 -0.70 -5.91
C ARG A 118 -18.13 -0.17 -5.10
N VAL A 119 -16.95 -0.16 -5.72
CA VAL A 119 -15.73 0.44 -5.13
C VAL A 119 -15.20 1.55 -6.03
N GLN A 120 -14.56 2.58 -5.43
CA GLN A 120 -13.97 3.67 -6.20
C GLN A 120 -12.69 3.23 -6.92
N LEU A 121 -11.89 2.35 -6.30
CA LEU A 121 -10.62 1.88 -6.88
C LEU A 121 -10.47 0.37 -6.64
N LEU A 122 -10.28 -0.37 -7.75
CA LEU A 122 -10.06 -1.81 -7.74
C LEU A 122 -8.70 -2.14 -8.34
N HIS A 123 -7.85 -2.82 -7.58
CA HIS A 123 -6.53 -3.23 -8.06
C HIS A 123 -6.49 -4.71 -8.49
N LEU A 124 -5.71 -5.00 -9.54
CA LEU A 124 -5.14 -6.33 -9.74
C LEU A 124 -4.01 -6.51 -8.72
N HIS A 125 -4.13 -7.49 -7.81
CA HIS A 125 -3.20 -7.67 -6.69
C HIS A 125 -2.13 -8.70 -6.97
N ASP A 126 -0.88 -8.38 -6.62
CA ASP A 126 0.28 -9.27 -6.74
C ASP A 126 0.27 -10.06 -8.06
N PRO A 127 0.20 -9.37 -9.23
CA PRO A 127 0.10 -10.03 -10.52
C PRO A 127 1.33 -10.90 -10.85
N GLU A 128 2.40 -10.79 -10.07
CA GLU A 128 3.56 -11.68 -10.11
C GLU A 128 3.26 -13.13 -9.72
N ARG A 129 2.06 -13.42 -9.22
CA ARG A 129 1.60 -14.79 -8.90
C ARG A 129 1.25 -15.61 -10.15
N ILE A 130 1.06 -14.96 -11.28
CA ILE A 130 0.83 -15.56 -12.60
C ILE A 130 1.78 -14.92 -13.61
N SER A 131 1.93 -15.55 -14.77
CA SER A 131 2.67 -14.94 -15.86
C SER A 131 1.93 -13.72 -16.43
N PHE A 132 2.66 -12.77 -17.00
CA PHE A 132 2.06 -11.64 -17.71
C PHE A 132 1.13 -12.09 -18.83
N ALA A 133 1.50 -13.17 -19.54
CA ALA A 133 0.67 -13.75 -20.61
C ALA A 133 -0.67 -14.28 -20.08
N GLU A 134 -0.69 -14.96 -18.93
CA GLU A 134 -1.94 -15.39 -18.30
C GLU A 134 -2.77 -14.22 -17.82
N GLY A 135 -2.12 -13.20 -17.20
CA GLY A 135 -2.79 -11.98 -16.74
C GLY A 135 -3.50 -11.20 -17.83
N THR A 136 -2.95 -11.24 -19.07
CA THR A 136 -3.43 -10.48 -20.23
C THR A 136 -4.14 -11.33 -21.29
N ALA A 137 -4.30 -12.64 -21.03
CA ALA A 137 -5.00 -13.53 -21.95
C ALA A 137 -6.48 -13.12 -22.14
N PRO A 138 -7.10 -13.44 -23.28
CA PRO A 138 -8.54 -13.28 -23.47
C PRO A 138 -9.34 -14.01 -22.38
N GLY A 139 -10.32 -13.33 -21.77
CA GLY A 139 -11.07 -13.83 -20.63
C GLY A 139 -10.27 -13.88 -19.32
N GLY A 140 -9.06 -13.34 -19.32
CA GLY A 140 -8.18 -13.30 -18.15
C GLY A 140 -8.43 -12.12 -17.21
N PRO A 141 -7.57 -11.96 -16.20
CA PRO A 141 -7.73 -10.94 -15.15
C PRO A 141 -7.91 -9.51 -15.66
N VAL A 142 -7.06 -9.05 -16.60
CA VAL A 142 -7.09 -7.68 -17.10
C VAL A 142 -8.38 -7.37 -17.85
N GLU A 143 -8.81 -8.28 -18.75
CA GLU A 143 -10.05 -8.10 -19.50
C GLU A 143 -11.26 -8.09 -18.57
N THR A 144 -11.31 -9.01 -17.59
CA THR A 144 -12.38 -9.05 -16.59
C THR A 144 -12.44 -7.78 -15.73
N LEU A 145 -11.30 -7.22 -15.31
CA LEU A 145 -11.28 -5.94 -14.60
C LEU A 145 -11.88 -4.81 -15.45
N ALA A 146 -11.53 -4.75 -16.75
CA ALA A 146 -12.11 -3.77 -17.67
C ALA A 146 -13.62 -3.97 -17.84
N GLU A 147 -14.12 -5.20 -17.80
CA GLU A 147 -15.56 -5.52 -17.79
C GLU A 147 -16.23 -5.01 -16.51
N LEU A 148 -15.68 -5.32 -15.34
CA LEU A 148 -16.20 -4.89 -14.05
C LEU A 148 -16.29 -3.35 -13.95
N LYS A 149 -15.32 -2.63 -14.53
CA LYS A 149 -15.38 -1.18 -14.66
C LYS A 149 -16.52 -0.74 -15.58
N ARG A 150 -16.70 -1.37 -16.75
CA ARG A 150 -17.81 -1.05 -17.67
C ARG A 150 -19.19 -1.35 -17.07
N GLU A 151 -19.29 -2.34 -16.21
CA GLU A 151 -20.49 -2.69 -15.43
C GLU A 151 -20.77 -1.71 -14.28
N GLY A 152 -19.82 -0.80 -13.96
CA GLY A 152 -19.95 0.18 -12.88
C GLY A 152 -19.68 -0.37 -11.47
N LEU A 153 -19.12 -1.59 -11.36
CA LEU A 153 -18.78 -2.20 -10.07
C LEU A 153 -17.45 -1.67 -9.51
N ALA A 154 -16.59 -1.11 -10.37
CA ALA A 154 -15.40 -0.36 -10.02
C ALA A 154 -15.36 0.94 -10.83
N GLU A 155 -15.04 2.07 -10.18
CA GLU A 155 -14.95 3.37 -10.87
C GLU A 155 -13.60 3.52 -11.59
N HIS A 156 -12.52 3.09 -10.93
CA HIS A 156 -11.15 3.16 -11.43
C HIS A 156 -10.42 1.83 -11.24
N LEU A 157 -9.43 1.56 -12.12
CA LEU A 157 -8.61 0.37 -12.07
C LEU A 157 -7.17 0.71 -11.72
N GLY A 158 -6.58 -0.11 -10.86
CA GLY A 158 -5.16 -0.04 -10.53
C GLY A 158 -4.47 -1.39 -10.64
N VAL A 159 -3.15 -1.35 -10.66
CA VAL A 159 -2.30 -2.53 -10.47
C VAL A 159 -1.46 -2.36 -9.21
N ALA A 160 -1.41 -3.40 -8.37
CA ALA A 160 -0.74 -3.38 -7.07
C ALA A 160 0.13 -4.62 -6.91
N GLY A 161 1.45 -4.45 -6.81
CA GLY A 161 2.35 -5.58 -6.69
C GLY A 161 3.78 -5.17 -6.33
N GLY A 162 4.69 -6.11 -6.43
CA GLY A 162 6.11 -5.92 -6.10
C GLY A 162 6.96 -5.52 -7.29
N PRO A 163 7.26 -6.41 -8.22
CA PRO A 163 8.32 -6.24 -9.21
C PRO A 163 8.09 -5.04 -10.14
N VAL A 164 9.04 -4.10 -10.15
CA VAL A 164 8.93 -2.81 -10.84
C VAL A 164 8.71 -2.97 -12.35
N GLU A 165 9.47 -3.88 -12.98
CA GLU A 165 9.36 -4.11 -14.42
C GLU A 165 8.00 -4.71 -14.81
N LEU A 166 7.47 -5.62 -14.00
CA LEU A 166 6.15 -6.19 -14.22
C LEU A 166 5.05 -5.11 -14.08
N MET A 167 5.16 -4.24 -13.07
CA MET A 167 4.23 -3.11 -12.92
C MET A 167 4.27 -2.21 -14.15
N ARG A 168 5.46 -1.93 -14.68
CA ARG A 168 5.61 -1.14 -15.92
C ARG A 168 4.88 -1.79 -17.11
N GLN A 169 5.06 -3.12 -17.29
CA GLN A 169 4.39 -3.86 -18.36
C GLN A 169 2.86 -3.75 -18.26
N TYR A 170 2.30 -3.90 -17.05
CA TYR A 170 0.86 -3.73 -16.84
C TYR A 170 0.39 -2.29 -17.11
N LEU A 171 1.15 -1.27 -16.73
CA LEU A 171 0.80 0.12 -17.04
C LEU A 171 0.83 0.41 -18.56
N ASP A 172 1.69 -0.27 -19.30
CA ASP A 172 1.82 -0.08 -20.76
C ASP A 172 0.63 -0.66 -21.54
N ILE A 173 -0.20 -1.51 -20.93
CA ILE A 173 -1.48 -1.97 -21.51
C ILE A 173 -2.47 -0.80 -21.67
N GLY A 174 -2.37 0.26 -20.82
CA GLY A 174 -3.23 1.44 -20.87
C GLY A 174 -4.61 1.27 -20.20
N VAL A 175 -4.85 0.18 -19.47
CA VAL A 175 -6.09 -0.07 -18.74
C VAL A 175 -6.05 0.50 -17.31
N PHE A 176 -4.86 0.54 -16.71
CA PHE A 176 -4.68 0.93 -15.32
C PHE A 176 -4.44 2.42 -15.15
N GLU A 177 -5.19 3.04 -14.27
CA GLU A 177 -5.17 4.46 -13.93
C GLU A 177 -4.35 4.74 -12.67
N VAL A 178 -4.04 3.69 -11.88
CA VAL A 178 -3.30 3.80 -10.62
C VAL A 178 -2.28 2.66 -10.52
N VAL A 179 -1.09 2.96 -10.03
CA VAL A 179 -0.06 1.98 -9.65
C VAL A 179 0.23 2.04 -8.17
N LEU A 180 0.33 0.88 -7.55
CA LEU A 180 0.81 0.71 -6.18
C LEU A 180 1.99 -0.28 -6.20
N THR A 181 3.13 0.10 -5.60
CA THR A 181 4.17 -0.87 -5.25
C THR A 181 4.63 -0.68 -3.80
N HIS A 182 5.22 -1.72 -3.25
CA HIS A 182 5.56 -1.77 -1.82
C HIS A 182 7.04 -2.06 -1.59
N ASN A 183 7.61 -1.47 -0.52
CA ASN A 183 9.00 -1.64 -0.09
C ASN A 183 10.08 -1.19 -1.12
N ARG A 184 9.72 -0.60 -2.24
CA ARG A 184 10.58 -0.25 -3.37
C ARG A 184 10.81 1.26 -3.54
N TYR A 185 10.21 2.05 -2.65
CA TYR A 185 10.51 3.48 -2.51
C TYR A 185 10.53 3.86 -1.03
N THR A 186 11.68 3.65 -0.41
CA THR A 186 11.96 3.85 1.01
C THR A 186 13.36 4.50 1.18
N LEU A 187 13.75 4.81 2.40
CA LEU A 187 15.12 5.26 2.68
C LEU A 187 16.20 4.24 2.27
N LEU A 188 15.84 2.94 2.20
CA LEU A 188 16.77 1.84 1.93
C LEU A 188 16.69 1.29 0.50
N ASP A 189 15.65 1.62 -0.25
CA ASP A 189 15.40 1.09 -1.60
C ASP A 189 14.69 2.14 -2.43
N ARG A 190 15.16 2.41 -3.64
CA ARG A 190 14.60 3.42 -4.55
C ARG A 190 14.32 2.83 -5.94
N SER A 191 14.20 1.50 -6.02
CA SER A 191 14.01 0.81 -7.31
C SER A 191 12.73 1.25 -8.04
N ALA A 192 11.68 1.65 -7.32
CA ALA A 192 10.45 2.14 -7.93
C ALA A 192 10.49 3.62 -8.36
N GLU A 193 11.55 4.38 -8.08
CA GLU A 193 11.53 5.83 -8.34
C GLU A 193 11.25 6.15 -9.82
N LYS A 194 11.92 5.45 -10.74
CA LYS A 194 11.72 5.68 -12.17
C LYS A 194 10.29 5.33 -12.61
N LEU A 195 9.76 4.18 -12.17
CA LEU A 195 8.38 3.77 -12.43
C LEU A 195 7.39 4.85 -11.96
N PHE A 196 7.57 5.36 -10.75
CA PHE A 196 6.68 6.36 -10.17
C PHE A 196 6.74 7.70 -10.92
N ARG A 197 7.93 8.16 -11.29
CA ARG A 197 8.09 9.39 -12.11
C ARG A 197 7.44 9.24 -13.49
N ASP A 198 7.65 8.11 -14.14
CA ASP A 198 7.09 7.83 -15.47
C ASP A 198 5.54 7.72 -15.38
N ALA A 199 5.00 7.04 -14.37
CA ALA A 199 3.57 6.95 -14.13
C ALA A 199 2.95 8.33 -13.85
N TYR A 200 3.58 9.12 -12.97
CA TYR A 200 3.15 10.48 -12.65
C TYR A 200 3.11 11.38 -13.89
N ALA A 201 4.14 11.34 -14.73
CA ALA A 201 4.20 12.11 -15.97
C ALA A 201 3.10 11.72 -16.97
N ARG A 202 2.58 10.49 -16.89
CA ARG A 202 1.46 9.98 -17.70
C ARG A 202 0.08 10.28 -17.09
N GLY A 203 0.01 10.99 -15.96
CA GLY A 203 -1.25 11.25 -15.24
C GLY A 203 -1.78 10.02 -14.51
N ILE A 204 -0.98 8.98 -14.31
CA ILE A 204 -1.35 7.79 -13.54
C ILE A 204 -1.18 8.07 -12.06
N GLY A 205 -2.16 7.68 -11.24
CA GLY A 205 -2.09 7.77 -9.79
C GLY A 205 -0.98 6.89 -9.22
N VAL A 206 -0.17 7.42 -8.31
CA VAL A 206 0.97 6.72 -7.70
C VAL A 206 0.75 6.55 -6.21
N LEU A 207 0.72 5.29 -5.77
CA LEU A 207 0.62 4.90 -4.37
C LEU A 207 1.91 4.18 -3.95
N ASN A 208 2.59 4.71 -2.93
CA ASN A 208 3.75 4.05 -2.35
C ASN A 208 3.35 3.34 -1.06
N ALA A 209 3.50 2.02 -1.01
CA ALA A 209 3.14 1.23 0.16
C ALA A 209 4.36 0.74 0.95
N ALA A 210 4.14 0.44 2.23
CA ALA A 210 5.15 -0.07 3.15
C ALA A 210 6.42 0.81 3.25
N PRO A 211 6.30 2.12 3.53
CA PRO A 211 7.44 3.05 3.59
C PRO A 211 8.47 2.68 4.66
N TYR A 212 8.11 1.80 5.58
CA TYR A 212 8.97 1.33 6.67
C TYR A 212 9.77 0.07 6.35
N GLY A 213 9.75 -0.42 5.09
CA GLY A 213 10.53 -1.60 4.69
C GLY A 213 10.20 -2.86 5.49
N GLY A 214 8.91 -3.21 5.60
CA GLY A 214 8.45 -4.33 6.42
C GLY A 214 8.58 -4.08 7.93
N GLY A 215 8.72 -2.82 8.34
CA GLY A 215 8.81 -2.40 9.73
C GLY A 215 10.24 -2.14 10.26
N MET A 216 11.27 -2.41 9.46
CA MET A 216 12.67 -2.19 9.88
C MET A 216 12.94 -0.72 10.24
N LEU A 217 12.44 0.22 9.44
CA LEU A 217 12.60 1.66 9.66
C LEU A 217 11.68 2.25 10.75
N ALA A 218 10.69 1.48 11.23
CA ALA A 218 9.79 1.90 12.31
C ALA A 218 10.17 1.30 13.66
N LYS A 219 10.51 0.00 13.70
CA LYS A 219 10.82 -0.74 14.93
C LYS A 219 12.32 -0.71 15.29
N GLY A 220 13.15 -0.38 14.30
CA GLY A 220 14.60 -0.52 14.36
C GLY A 220 15.07 -1.92 13.92
N PRO A 221 16.29 -2.03 13.33
CA PRO A 221 16.82 -3.29 12.81
C PRO A 221 17.09 -4.33 13.91
N GLU A 222 17.24 -3.95 15.16
CA GLU A 222 17.39 -4.86 16.30
C GLU A 222 16.10 -5.66 16.57
N LYS A 223 14.95 -5.04 16.37
CA LYS A 223 13.63 -5.65 16.58
C LYS A 223 13.04 -6.22 15.30
N GLN A 224 13.44 -5.69 14.14
CA GLN A 224 12.99 -6.15 12.83
C GLN A 224 14.20 -6.32 11.90
N GLN A 225 14.73 -7.54 11.87
CA GLN A 225 15.94 -7.87 11.11
C GLN A 225 15.70 -8.16 9.63
N LYS A 226 14.42 -8.24 9.20
CA LYS A 226 14.07 -8.55 7.82
C LYS A 226 13.53 -7.31 7.15
N TYR A 227 14.12 -6.95 6.01
CA TYR A 227 13.58 -5.96 5.10
C TYR A 227 12.52 -6.61 4.20
N ALA A 228 11.51 -5.85 3.81
CA ALA A 228 10.50 -6.25 2.83
C ALA A 228 9.88 -7.65 3.13
N TYR A 229 9.56 -7.90 4.40
CA TYR A 229 8.90 -9.12 4.92
C TYR A 229 9.73 -10.41 4.87
N GLY A 230 10.91 -10.42 4.27
CA GLY A 230 11.66 -11.67 4.15
C GLY A 230 13.18 -11.55 4.05
N ARG A 231 13.66 -10.49 3.43
CA ARG A 231 15.07 -10.33 3.11
C ARG A 231 15.90 -10.02 4.35
N ARG A 232 16.90 -10.87 4.61
CA ARG A 232 17.98 -10.59 5.57
C ARG A 232 19.22 -10.17 4.78
N ASP A 233 19.78 -9.02 5.14
CA ASP A 233 20.98 -8.48 4.52
C ASP A 233 21.68 -7.58 5.55
N ASP A 234 22.90 -7.94 5.92
CA ASP A 234 23.63 -7.24 6.97
C ASP A 234 24.02 -5.81 6.55
N THR A 235 24.21 -5.56 5.26
CA THR A 235 24.52 -4.22 4.74
C THR A 235 23.29 -3.30 4.82
N ILE A 236 22.12 -3.82 4.48
CA ILE A 236 20.85 -3.08 4.63
C ILE A 236 20.57 -2.82 6.11
N ALA A 237 20.80 -3.79 6.98
CA ALA A 237 20.62 -3.62 8.42
C ALA A 237 21.61 -2.59 8.98
N ALA A 238 22.87 -2.61 8.58
CA ALA A 238 23.87 -1.62 8.99
C ALA A 238 23.50 -0.19 8.52
N ALA A 239 23.00 -0.04 7.29
CA ALA A 239 22.51 1.24 6.79
C ALA A 239 21.31 1.75 7.62
N ALA A 240 20.36 0.88 7.97
CA ALA A 240 19.24 1.24 8.83
C ALA A 240 19.68 1.67 10.24
N VAL A 241 20.70 1.03 10.81
CA VAL A 241 21.32 1.44 12.09
C VAL A 241 21.94 2.82 11.96
N ALA A 242 22.76 3.07 10.94
CA ALA A 242 23.42 4.36 10.71
C ALA A 242 22.37 5.47 10.52
N MET A 243 21.30 5.23 9.75
CA MET A 243 20.21 6.18 9.56
C MET A 243 19.46 6.48 10.88
N ARG A 244 19.22 5.45 11.70
CA ARG A 244 18.62 5.66 13.03
C ARG A 244 19.50 6.54 13.92
N ASP A 245 20.80 6.29 13.91
CA ASP A 245 21.74 7.04 14.74
C ASP A 245 21.84 8.51 14.28
N ALA A 246 21.83 8.76 12.97
CA ALA A 246 21.74 10.09 12.38
C ALA A 246 20.43 10.80 12.80
N ALA A 247 19.28 10.13 12.65
CA ALA A 247 17.99 10.68 13.07
C ALA A 247 17.95 10.98 14.57
N THR A 248 18.49 10.08 15.40
CA THR A 248 18.58 10.26 16.86
C THR A 248 19.42 11.50 17.23
N ARG A 249 20.58 11.71 16.57
CA ARG A 249 21.40 12.92 16.78
C ARG A 249 20.66 14.20 16.44
N ALA A 250 19.80 14.14 15.43
CA ALA A 250 18.96 15.27 15.02
C ALA A 250 17.68 15.43 15.86
N GLY A 251 17.43 14.56 16.86
CA GLY A 251 16.22 14.57 17.67
C GLY A 251 14.95 14.16 16.91
N VAL A 252 15.10 13.42 15.79
CA VAL A 252 14.00 13.00 14.91
C VAL A 252 13.78 11.49 15.04
N PRO A 253 12.55 10.99 15.20
CA PRO A 253 12.27 9.56 15.07
C PRO A 253 12.58 9.06 13.65
N LEU A 254 13.33 7.96 13.50
CA LEU A 254 13.60 7.37 12.17
C LEU A 254 12.31 7.08 11.40
N ALA A 255 11.26 6.65 12.10
CA ALA A 255 9.94 6.41 11.50
C ALA A 255 9.35 7.69 10.85
N ALA A 256 9.58 8.87 11.43
CA ALA A 256 9.14 10.13 10.82
C ALA A 256 9.91 10.41 9.52
N ALA A 257 11.23 10.23 9.53
CA ALA A 257 12.05 10.39 8.33
C ALA A 257 11.65 9.38 7.24
N ALA A 258 11.44 8.11 7.59
CA ALA A 258 11.04 7.07 6.64
C ALA A 258 9.65 7.33 6.01
N LEU A 259 8.68 7.79 6.80
CA LEU A 259 7.37 8.18 6.29
C LEU A 259 7.46 9.40 5.38
N GLN A 260 8.13 10.44 5.85
CA GLN A 260 8.22 11.70 5.12
C GLN A 260 9.11 11.60 3.88
N PHE A 261 10.04 10.62 3.79
CA PHE A 261 10.76 10.33 2.56
C PHE A 261 9.78 10.04 1.40
N SER A 262 8.72 9.29 1.66
CA SER A 262 7.67 9.05 0.67
C SER A 262 6.76 10.27 0.48
N LEU A 263 6.31 10.89 1.55
CA LEU A 263 5.37 12.02 1.49
C LEU A 263 5.93 13.26 0.79
N ARG A 264 7.25 13.48 0.87
CA ARG A 264 7.90 14.63 0.21
C ARG A 264 8.15 14.44 -1.29
N ALA A 265 7.96 13.24 -1.82
CA ALA A 265 8.16 12.94 -3.23
C ALA A 265 7.00 13.52 -4.06
N PRO A 266 7.24 14.49 -4.95
CA PRO A 266 6.16 15.20 -5.66
C PRO A 266 5.39 14.30 -6.64
N PHE A 267 5.92 13.13 -6.95
CA PHE A 267 5.31 12.13 -7.83
C PHE A 267 4.56 11.03 -7.07
N VAL A 268 4.56 11.03 -5.73
CA VAL A 268 3.74 10.10 -4.92
C VAL A 268 2.49 10.83 -4.46
N HIS A 269 1.32 10.35 -4.87
CA HIS A 269 0.04 10.97 -4.51
C HIS A 269 -0.39 10.58 -3.09
N SER A 270 -0.17 9.32 -2.70
CA SER A 270 -0.49 8.89 -1.34
C SER A 270 0.44 7.76 -0.89
N THR A 271 0.75 7.74 0.41
CA THR A 271 1.59 6.73 1.04
C THR A 271 0.73 5.81 1.89
N VAL A 272 0.72 4.52 1.54
CA VAL A 272 -0.07 3.49 2.23
C VAL A 272 0.69 2.97 3.43
N VAL A 273 0.18 3.26 4.63
CA VAL A 273 0.78 2.90 5.91
C VAL A 273 -0.08 1.87 6.63
N GLY A 274 0.48 0.71 6.90
CA GLY A 274 -0.19 -0.32 7.69
C GLY A 274 -0.39 0.10 9.14
N VAL A 275 -1.63 0.08 9.62
CA VAL A 275 -2.00 0.40 11.00
C VAL A 275 -2.67 -0.79 11.68
N SER A 276 -2.48 -0.94 13.00
CA SER A 276 -3.02 -2.06 13.78
C SER A 276 -3.87 -1.61 14.98
N SER A 277 -4.00 -0.31 15.18
CA SER A 277 -4.75 0.24 16.29
C SER A 277 -5.07 1.72 16.10
N PRO A 278 -6.07 2.28 16.84
CA PRO A 278 -6.40 3.71 16.78
C PRO A 278 -5.20 4.60 17.12
N GLU A 279 -4.39 4.20 18.11
CA GLU A 279 -3.19 4.95 18.51
C GLU A 279 -2.16 5.00 17.36
N ARG A 280 -2.04 3.92 16.57
CA ARG A 280 -1.17 3.90 15.40
C ARG A 280 -1.63 4.83 14.29
N VAL A 281 -2.93 5.08 14.17
CA VAL A 281 -3.46 6.12 13.26
C VAL A 281 -2.97 7.49 13.72
N ALA A 282 -3.16 7.82 15.00
CA ALA A 282 -2.70 9.09 15.58
C ALA A 282 -1.18 9.27 15.48
N ASP A 283 -0.41 8.22 15.83
CA ASP A 283 1.06 8.21 15.70
C ASP A 283 1.49 8.48 14.25
N THR A 284 0.83 7.87 13.26
CA THR A 284 1.16 8.06 11.84
C THR A 284 0.95 9.51 11.41
N VAL A 285 -0.16 10.12 11.83
CA VAL A 285 -0.43 11.54 11.57
C VAL A 285 0.61 12.44 12.24
N ALA A 286 0.97 12.15 13.49
CA ALA A 286 2.00 12.90 14.22
C ALA A 286 3.39 12.79 13.54
N LEU A 287 3.78 11.59 13.10
CA LEU A 287 5.04 11.36 12.37
C LEU A 287 5.08 12.12 11.03
N ALA A 288 3.96 12.20 10.33
CA ALA A 288 3.86 12.97 9.09
C ALA A 288 4.06 14.49 9.29
N GLY A 289 3.73 15.01 10.47
CA GLY A 289 3.90 16.43 10.85
C GLY A 289 5.20 16.74 11.58
N THR A 290 6.08 15.76 11.82
CA THR A 290 7.35 15.99 12.53
C THR A 290 8.29 16.86 11.70
N ALA A 291 8.83 17.92 12.30
CA ALA A 291 9.83 18.77 11.63
C ALA A 291 11.15 18.00 11.46
N ILE A 292 11.67 17.98 10.25
CA ILE A 292 12.91 17.28 9.89
C ILE A 292 13.88 18.29 9.27
N PRO A 293 15.08 18.52 9.88
CA PRO A 293 16.07 19.44 9.34
C PRO A 293 16.60 19.01 7.97
N ASP A 294 16.84 19.97 7.06
CA ASP A 294 17.39 19.69 5.72
C ASP A 294 18.74 18.96 5.77
N ALA A 295 19.58 19.28 6.76
CA ALA A 295 20.86 18.61 6.96
C ALA A 295 20.70 17.10 7.20
N LEU A 296 19.63 16.67 7.90
CA LEU A 296 19.35 15.26 8.11
C LEU A 296 19.01 14.54 6.80
N TRP A 297 18.28 15.19 5.90
CA TRP A 297 17.97 14.60 4.60
C TRP A 297 19.23 14.29 3.78
N ALA A 298 20.19 15.23 3.74
CA ALA A 298 21.46 15.04 3.06
C ALA A 298 22.27 13.88 3.67
N GLU A 299 22.27 13.77 5.01
CA GLU A 299 22.94 12.68 5.71
C GLU A 299 22.26 11.32 5.42
N LEU A 300 20.94 11.24 5.51
CA LEU A 300 20.20 10.01 5.18
C LEU A 300 20.43 9.58 3.73
N ASP A 301 20.49 10.50 2.79
CA ASP A 301 20.78 10.20 1.39
C ASP A 301 22.18 9.60 1.21
N SER A 302 23.17 10.10 1.95
CA SER A 302 24.55 9.58 1.92
C SER A 302 24.69 8.16 2.53
N LEU A 303 23.78 7.80 3.42
CA LEU A 303 23.74 6.48 4.09
C LEU A 303 22.90 5.44 3.33
N ALA A 304 22.22 5.84 2.25
CA ALA A 304 21.36 4.95 1.50
C ALA A 304 22.16 3.81 0.83
N PRO A 305 21.67 2.56 0.87
CA PRO A 305 22.29 1.46 0.17
C PRO A 305 22.38 1.70 -1.33
N GLY A 306 23.48 1.26 -1.95
CA GLY A 306 23.64 1.36 -3.39
C GLY A 306 22.62 0.50 -4.16
N PRO A 307 22.36 0.83 -5.46
CA PRO A 307 21.30 0.22 -6.25
C PRO A 307 21.37 -1.32 -6.36
N ARG A 308 22.56 -1.91 -6.27
CA ARG A 308 22.75 -3.38 -6.30
C ARG A 308 22.11 -4.12 -5.12
N LEU A 309 21.78 -3.38 -4.05
CA LEU A 309 21.14 -3.92 -2.85
C LEU A 309 19.62 -3.70 -2.85
N TRP A 310 19.06 -3.07 -3.87
CA TRP A 310 17.62 -2.87 -3.98
C TRP A 310 16.91 -4.19 -4.32
N LEU A 311 15.59 -4.21 -4.12
CA LEU A 311 14.74 -5.37 -4.44
C LEU A 311 14.70 -5.65 -5.95
N ASP A 312 14.64 -4.58 -6.74
CA ASP A 312 14.76 -4.63 -8.19
C ASP A 312 15.98 -3.78 -8.60
N PRO A 313 17.19 -4.35 -8.59
CA PRO A 313 18.40 -3.62 -8.96
C PRO A 313 18.32 -3.25 -10.46
N PRO A 314 18.84 -2.08 -10.84
CA PRO A 314 18.96 -1.74 -12.26
C PRO A 314 19.97 -2.67 -12.95
N ASP A 315 19.79 -2.90 -14.25
CA ASP A 315 20.69 -3.69 -15.10
C ASP A 315 22.12 -3.14 -15.14
#